data_e05840a4753005974927e604f4c78206
#
_entry.id   e05840a4753005974927e604f4c78206
#
_cell.length_a   1.000
_cell.length_b   1.000
_cell.length_c   1.000
_cell.angle_alpha   90.00
_cell.angle_beta   90.00
_cell.angle_gamma   90.00
#
_symmetry.space_group_name_H-M   'P 1'
#
loop_
_entity.id
_entity.type
_entity.pdbx_description
1 polymer ?
#
loop_
_entity_poly.entity_id
_entity_poly.type
_entity_poly.pdbx_seq_one_letter_code
_entity_poly.pdbx_strand_id
1 'polypeptide(L)'
;MRPVYDVATVRAAEEAVMAALLEGALMERAATGLADACATLMRDLGLRLVGARVVLLIGSGNNGGDALYAGAQLARRGARAEAVLLGERTHPGGLDAFVGAGGTLVTPDGIERALARADLVIDGILGIGGRGALRQDAARCARLVADSGALVVAVDIPSGVDADTGAVEDPDAAMDADATVTFGCLKPGLLLSPGRDHAGAVLLVDIGLDDALPDATLHALDPLDLAEAVPEPGSDDYKYSRGVVGIAAGSPRYRGAAFMATGSARHGNVGMVHVLDRGDGLAQALVDEFWDVVISSAAPAAVPRTTAWVVGPGLGLDAEGQQVLCDVLAVEAPVVVDADALRLLRETRPMTALAGRRHPTVLTPHEGEFAALGYAVGAGSSEDRLGSARQAARELGAIVVLKGSGTVIASPSGAAYVDTWGTPDLGTAGSGDVLSGLMGALLAGAAARVDVDDDAAAGIAAAAVGLHGLAGRLAAQGGRPVTARDIIAAIPDAIALVRRGGEA
;
A
#
# COMPACT_ATOMS: atom_id res chain seq x y z
N MET A 1 8.14 -10.56 3.18
CA MET A 1 7.50 -9.30 3.68
C MET A 1 8.56 -8.25 3.91
N ARG A 2 8.31 -7.01 3.52
CA ARG A 2 9.21 -5.89 3.75
C ARG A 2 8.75 -5.15 5.02
N PRO A 3 9.60 -5.09 6.06
CA PRO A 3 9.26 -4.37 7.30
C PRO A 3 9.23 -2.86 7.09
N VAL A 4 8.36 -2.19 7.83
CA VAL A 4 8.13 -0.74 7.78
C VAL A 4 8.21 -0.20 9.20
N TYR A 5 8.99 0.87 9.43
CA TYR A 5 9.24 1.40 10.76
C TYR A 5 8.99 2.91 10.85
N ASP A 6 8.52 3.34 12.00
CA ASP A 6 8.38 4.75 12.33
C ASP A 6 9.74 5.44 12.57
N VAL A 7 9.72 6.77 12.51
CA VAL A 7 10.93 7.60 12.65
C VAL A 7 11.64 7.38 13.99
N ALA A 8 10.90 7.15 15.07
CA ALA A 8 11.49 6.95 16.39
C ALA A 8 12.31 5.65 16.43
N THR A 9 11.76 4.57 15.86
CA THR A 9 12.43 3.27 15.75
C THR A 9 13.67 3.35 14.83
N VAL A 10 13.53 4.02 13.68
CA VAL A 10 14.66 4.20 12.75
C VAL A 10 15.82 4.94 13.44
N ARG A 11 15.54 6.05 14.11
CA ARG A 11 16.59 6.83 14.82
C ARG A 11 17.27 6.03 15.92
N ALA A 12 16.51 5.25 16.68
CA ALA A 12 17.12 4.40 17.72
C ALA A 12 18.05 3.34 17.13
N ALA A 13 17.67 2.74 16.00
CA ALA A 13 18.53 1.79 15.28
C ALA A 13 19.78 2.46 14.69
N GLU A 14 19.62 3.63 14.07
CA GLU A 14 20.78 4.42 13.57
C GLU A 14 21.75 4.78 14.69
N GLU A 15 21.27 5.26 15.84
CA GLU A 15 22.10 5.58 17.00
C GLU A 15 22.86 4.36 17.51
N ALA A 16 22.21 3.20 17.60
CA ALA A 16 22.83 1.96 18.03
C ALA A 16 23.96 1.52 17.06
N VAL A 17 23.70 1.59 15.75
CA VAL A 17 24.68 1.21 14.73
C VAL A 17 25.84 2.22 14.68
N MET A 18 25.56 3.54 14.75
CA MET A 18 26.59 4.57 14.78
C MET A 18 27.54 4.45 15.99
N ALA A 19 27.02 4.01 17.14
CA ALA A 19 27.86 3.78 18.33
C ALA A 19 28.88 2.64 18.13
N ALA A 20 28.66 1.73 17.20
CA ALA A 20 29.53 0.58 16.90
C ALA A 20 30.43 0.79 15.67
N LEU A 21 30.14 1.79 14.84
CA LEU A 21 30.86 2.08 13.59
C LEU A 21 31.84 3.25 13.75
N LEU A 22 32.74 3.38 12.77
CA LEU A 22 33.56 4.60 12.61
C LEU A 22 32.61 5.80 12.27
N GLU A 23 32.99 6.96 12.79
CA GLU A 23 32.25 8.21 12.51
C GLU A 23 32.12 8.44 11.00
N GLY A 24 30.90 8.74 10.54
CA GLY A 24 30.58 8.98 9.14
C GLY A 24 30.33 7.73 8.28
N ALA A 25 30.59 6.50 8.78
CA ALA A 25 30.46 5.28 7.98
C ALA A 25 29.03 5.04 7.50
N LEU A 26 28.01 5.34 8.33
CA LEU A 26 26.60 5.20 7.97
C LEU A 26 26.22 6.16 6.83
N MET A 27 26.61 7.43 6.94
CA MET A 27 26.42 8.46 5.92
C MET A 27 27.13 8.13 4.60
N GLU A 28 28.34 7.53 4.67
CA GLU A 28 29.05 7.08 3.47
C GLU A 28 28.30 5.99 2.71
N ARG A 29 27.69 5.02 3.45
CA ARG A 29 26.84 3.97 2.85
C ARG A 29 25.60 4.58 2.19
N ALA A 30 24.90 5.46 2.89
CA ALA A 30 23.71 6.15 2.38
C ALA A 30 24.03 6.97 1.13
N ALA A 31 25.07 7.81 1.18
CA ALA A 31 25.48 8.64 0.04
C ALA A 31 25.95 7.82 -1.17
N THR A 32 26.61 6.68 -0.93
CA THR A 32 27.04 5.80 -2.02
C THR A 32 25.83 5.14 -2.69
N GLY A 33 24.89 4.60 -1.89
CA GLY A 33 23.66 4.03 -2.42
C GLY A 33 22.83 5.06 -3.20
N LEU A 34 22.73 6.30 -2.69
CA LEU A 34 22.04 7.39 -3.38
C LEU A 34 22.71 7.72 -4.73
N ALA A 35 24.02 7.86 -4.78
CA ALA A 35 24.75 8.15 -6.01
C ALA A 35 24.61 7.03 -7.04
N ASP A 36 24.63 5.77 -6.61
CA ASP A 36 24.46 4.61 -7.46
C ASP A 36 23.01 4.50 -7.99
N ALA A 37 22.02 4.75 -7.13
CA ALA A 37 20.62 4.80 -7.52
C ALA A 37 20.37 5.90 -8.58
N CYS A 38 20.85 7.12 -8.34
CA CYS A 38 20.76 8.23 -9.32
C CYS A 38 21.39 7.86 -10.67
N ALA A 39 22.59 7.29 -10.67
CA ALA A 39 23.28 6.89 -11.89
C ALA A 39 22.54 5.76 -12.63
N THR A 40 21.92 4.84 -11.90
CA THR A 40 21.13 3.74 -12.45
C THR A 40 19.83 4.26 -13.07
N LEU A 41 19.06 5.08 -12.35
CA LEU A 41 17.82 5.68 -12.84
C LEU A 41 18.06 6.51 -14.13
N MET A 42 19.11 7.33 -14.13
CA MET A 42 19.48 8.10 -15.34
C MET A 42 19.76 7.17 -16.53
N ARG A 43 20.54 6.12 -16.31
CA ARG A 43 20.87 5.15 -17.37
C ARG A 43 19.64 4.42 -17.90
N ASP A 44 18.73 4.01 -17.03
CA ASP A 44 17.52 3.26 -17.40
C ASP A 44 16.54 4.15 -18.20
N LEU A 45 16.59 5.46 -17.95
CA LEU A 45 15.88 6.48 -18.76
C LEU A 45 16.65 6.93 -20.02
N GLY A 46 17.79 6.31 -20.33
CA GLY A 46 18.60 6.65 -21.48
C GLY A 46 19.39 7.96 -21.34
N LEU A 47 19.46 8.53 -20.14
CA LEU A 47 20.23 9.73 -19.83
C LEU A 47 21.70 9.39 -19.54
N ARG A 48 22.62 10.30 -19.88
CA ARG A 48 24.04 10.12 -19.63
C ARG A 48 24.46 10.91 -18.39
N LEU A 49 25.08 10.26 -17.43
CA LEU A 49 25.62 10.93 -16.24
C LEU A 49 26.77 11.89 -16.58
N VAL A 50 27.69 11.48 -17.46
CA VAL A 50 28.82 12.32 -17.86
C VAL A 50 28.35 13.55 -18.62
N GLY A 51 28.61 14.71 -18.03
CA GLY A 51 28.20 16.01 -18.56
C GLY A 51 26.79 16.46 -18.17
N ALA A 52 26.01 15.57 -17.51
CA ALA A 52 24.69 15.92 -16.99
C ALA A 52 24.75 17.04 -15.94
N ARG A 53 23.73 17.86 -15.90
CA ARG A 53 23.56 18.90 -14.88
C ARG A 53 22.75 18.35 -13.73
N VAL A 54 23.41 18.17 -12.60
CA VAL A 54 22.81 17.66 -11.37
C VAL A 54 22.69 18.83 -10.39
N VAL A 55 21.45 19.18 -10.01
CA VAL A 55 21.20 20.25 -9.04
C VAL A 55 20.78 19.60 -7.73
N LEU A 56 21.47 19.96 -6.63
CA LEU A 56 21.18 19.48 -5.29
C LEU A 56 20.50 20.60 -4.50
N LEU A 57 19.36 20.30 -3.89
CA LEU A 57 18.67 21.17 -2.94
C LEU A 57 19.05 20.76 -1.53
N ILE A 58 19.80 21.59 -0.82
CA ILE A 58 20.50 21.22 0.42
C ILE A 58 19.88 21.90 1.63
N GLY A 59 19.34 21.09 2.54
CA GLY A 59 18.90 21.52 3.87
C GLY A 59 19.98 21.48 4.94
N SER A 60 19.60 21.80 6.19
CA SER A 60 20.54 21.93 7.32
C SER A 60 20.92 20.62 8.01
N GLY A 61 20.24 19.51 7.72
CA GLY A 61 20.37 18.22 8.43
C GLY A 61 21.30 17.22 7.77
N ASN A 62 21.30 15.99 8.29
CA ASN A 62 22.04 14.87 7.73
C ASN A 62 21.60 14.55 6.29
N ASN A 63 20.31 14.71 5.97
CA ASN A 63 19.77 14.53 4.61
C ASN A 63 20.51 15.40 3.57
N GLY A 64 20.78 16.66 3.92
CA GLY A 64 21.62 17.54 3.11
C GLY A 64 23.07 17.05 3.03
N GLY A 65 23.58 16.43 4.09
CA GLY A 65 24.90 15.78 4.11
C GLY A 65 24.97 14.62 3.13
N ASP A 66 24.02 13.71 3.19
CA ASP A 66 23.92 12.56 2.28
C ASP A 66 23.86 13.02 0.81
N ALA A 67 23.04 14.04 0.52
CA ALA A 67 22.95 14.65 -0.81
C ALA A 67 24.29 15.25 -1.27
N LEU A 68 25.03 15.97 -0.39
CA LEU A 68 26.31 16.57 -0.73
C LEU A 68 27.40 15.51 -1.01
N TYR A 69 27.48 14.46 -0.19
CA TYR A 69 28.42 13.37 -0.42
C TYR A 69 28.07 12.57 -1.70
N ALA A 70 26.78 12.32 -1.96
CA ALA A 70 26.34 11.71 -3.21
C ALA A 70 26.67 12.61 -4.42
N GLY A 71 26.39 13.90 -4.31
CA GLY A 71 26.76 14.89 -5.35
C GLY A 71 28.25 14.94 -5.64
N ALA A 72 29.09 14.82 -4.60
CA ALA A 72 30.54 14.71 -4.76
C ALA A 72 30.94 13.46 -5.55
N GLN A 73 30.27 12.31 -5.29
CA GLN A 73 30.52 11.07 -6.05
C GLN A 73 30.06 11.20 -7.51
N LEU A 74 28.88 11.81 -7.76
CA LEU A 74 28.39 12.05 -9.12
C LEU A 74 29.31 13.00 -9.89
N ALA A 75 29.83 14.05 -9.24
CA ALA A 75 30.82 14.97 -9.84
C ALA A 75 32.11 14.25 -10.25
N ARG A 76 32.67 13.38 -9.38
CA ARG A 76 33.84 12.55 -9.70
C ARG A 76 33.57 11.59 -10.88
N ARG A 77 32.29 11.17 -11.07
CA ARG A 77 31.87 10.33 -12.21
C ARG A 77 31.59 11.16 -13.49
N GLY A 78 31.81 12.49 -13.45
CA GLY A 78 31.75 13.37 -14.60
C GLY A 78 30.47 14.17 -14.76
N ALA A 79 29.60 14.21 -13.78
CA ALA A 79 28.44 15.11 -13.75
C ALA A 79 28.89 16.57 -13.46
N ARG A 80 28.09 17.55 -13.91
CA ARG A 80 28.22 18.95 -13.53
C ARG A 80 27.28 19.19 -12.35
N ALA A 81 27.81 19.05 -11.14
CA ALA A 81 27.03 19.15 -9.93
C ALA A 81 27.00 20.59 -9.38
N GLU A 82 25.81 21.09 -9.11
CA GLU A 82 25.53 22.44 -8.58
C GLU A 82 24.66 22.30 -7.33
N ALA A 83 24.99 23.00 -6.23
CA ALA A 83 24.24 22.92 -4.99
C ALA A 83 23.58 24.27 -4.64
N VAL A 84 22.30 24.23 -4.32
CA VAL A 84 21.50 25.31 -3.76
C VAL A 84 21.39 25.09 -2.24
N LEU A 85 21.95 26.01 -1.47
CA LEU A 85 21.92 25.94 -0.01
C LEU A 85 20.66 26.62 0.51
N LEU A 86 19.73 25.85 1.07
CA LEU A 86 18.44 26.33 1.60
C LEU A 86 18.39 26.37 3.13
N GLY A 87 19.41 25.82 3.78
CA GLY A 87 19.54 25.81 5.23
C GLY A 87 20.47 26.90 5.74
N GLU A 88 20.23 27.36 6.97
CA GLU A 88 21.13 28.31 7.67
C GLU A 88 22.51 27.72 7.99
N ARG A 89 22.59 26.39 8.06
CA ARG A 89 23.81 25.60 8.28
C ARG A 89 23.85 24.47 7.29
N THR A 90 25.03 24.05 6.92
CA THR A 90 25.28 22.93 6.00
C THR A 90 26.12 21.90 6.71
N HIS A 91 26.04 20.64 6.33
CA HIS A 91 26.95 19.60 6.84
C HIS A 91 28.39 19.91 6.40
N PRO A 92 29.31 20.27 7.33
CA PRO A 92 30.63 20.82 6.94
C PRO A 92 31.45 19.85 6.09
N GLY A 93 31.59 18.60 6.52
CA GLY A 93 32.33 17.57 5.77
C GLY A 93 31.70 17.26 4.40
N GLY A 94 30.38 17.30 4.27
CA GLY A 94 29.67 17.12 2.99
C GLY A 94 29.96 18.25 2.01
N LEU A 95 29.92 19.50 2.49
CA LEU A 95 30.20 20.67 1.67
C LEU A 95 31.66 20.68 1.18
N ASP A 96 32.60 20.39 2.06
CA ASP A 96 34.02 20.31 1.70
C ASP A 96 34.27 19.19 0.68
N ALA A 97 33.66 18.01 0.85
CA ALA A 97 33.77 16.90 -0.09
C ALA A 97 33.16 17.25 -1.47
N PHE A 98 32.01 17.95 -1.47
CA PHE A 98 31.33 18.38 -2.70
C PHE A 98 32.18 19.37 -3.50
N VAL A 99 32.65 20.44 -2.86
CA VAL A 99 33.49 21.47 -3.51
C VAL A 99 34.84 20.85 -3.93
N GLY A 100 35.44 20.00 -3.08
CA GLY A 100 36.67 19.31 -3.40
C GLY A 100 36.58 18.34 -4.59
N ALA A 101 35.37 17.84 -4.90
CA ALA A 101 35.08 17.04 -6.07
C ALA A 101 34.79 17.84 -7.35
N GLY A 102 34.82 19.19 -7.27
CA GLY A 102 34.52 20.07 -8.38
C GLY A 102 33.05 20.55 -8.47
N GLY A 103 32.25 20.27 -7.44
CA GLY A 103 30.90 20.82 -7.32
C GLY A 103 30.92 22.34 -7.09
N THR A 104 29.88 23.02 -7.55
CA THR A 104 29.76 24.48 -7.46
C THR A 104 28.52 24.89 -6.71
N LEU A 105 28.58 26.09 -6.07
CA LEU A 105 27.42 26.63 -5.35
C LEU A 105 26.63 27.60 -6.23
N VAL A 106 25.32 27.47 -6.20
CA VAL A 106 24.39 28.34 -6.93
C VAL A 106 24.07 29.57 -6.06
N THR A 107 24.22 30.75 -6.61
CA THR A 107 23.79 31.99 -5.95
C THR A 107 22.26 32.12 -5.95
N PRO A 108 21.63 32.84 -5.02
CA PRO A 108 20.17 33.00 -4.98
C PRO A 108 19.54 33.43 -6.31
N ASP A 109 20.19 34.36 -7.04
CA ASP A 109 19.73 34.82 -8.34
C ASP A 109 19.91 33.79 -9.47
N GLY A 110 20.69 32.75 -9.22
CA GLY A 110 20.99 31.67 -10.17
C GLY A 110 20.04 30.47 -10.09
N ILE A 111 19.24 30.35 -9.01
CA ILE A 111 18.46 29.15 -8.71
C ILE A 111 17.50 28.76 -9.85
N GLU A 112 16.67 29.70 -10.30
CA GLU A 112 15.71 29.44 -11.37
C GLU A 112 16.40 28.96 -12.67
N ARG A 113 17.52 29.56 -13.01
CA ARG A 113 18.30 29.16 -14.19
C ARG A 113 18.96 27.80 -14.03
N ALA A 114 19.42 27.44 -12.83
CA ALA A 114 20.02 26.14 -12.54
C ALA A 114 18.97 25.04 -12.67
N LEU A 115 17.81 25.20 -12.00
CA LEU A 115 16.70 24.25 -12.03
C LEU A 115 16.10 24.09 -13.44
N ALA A 116 15.87 25.18 -14.18
CA ALA A 116 15.35 25.11 -15.55
C ALA A 116 16.27 24.39 -16.56
N ARG A 117 17.50 24.04 -16.17
CA ARG A 117 18.48 23.35 -17.02
C ARG A 117 18.95 22.03 -16.44
N ALA A 118 18.40 21.63 -15.30
CA ALA A 118 18.77 20.40 -14.62
C ALA A 118 18.34 19.18 -15.46
N ASP A 119 19.20 18.18 -15.55
CA ASP A 119 18.87 16.86 -16.03
C ASP A 119 18.41 15.97 -14.85
N LEU A 120 18.95 16.24 -13.63
CA LEU A 120 18.62 15.57 -12.38
C LEU A 120 18.57 16.61 -11.26
N VAL A 121 17.52 16.55 -10.43
CA VAL A 121 17.40 17.27 -9.15
C VAL A 121 17.45 16.26 -8.02
N ILE A 122 18.30 16.53 -7.02
CA ILE A 122 18.37 15.73 -5.78
C ILE A 122 17.77 16.56 -4.65
N ASP A 123 16.66 16.11 -4.09
CA ASP A 123 15.98 16.73 -2.97
C ASP A 123 16.59 16.24 -1.64
N GLY A 124 17.54 16.98 -1.10
CA GLY A 124 18.14 16.77 0.21
C GLY A 124 17.75 17.87 1.22
N ILE A 125 16.55 18.47 1.09
CA ILE A 125 16.11 19.56 1.97
C ILE A 125 15.73 19.02 3.35
N LEU A 126 14.80 18.05 3.40
CA LEU A 126 14.30 17.43 4.62
C LEU A 126 14.27 15.91 4.46
N GLY A 127 14.69 15.14 5.45
CA GLY A 127 14.52 13.70 5.57
C GLY A 127 13.51 13.36 6.68
N ILE A 128 13.68 12.22 7.38
CA ILE A 128 12.78 11.73 8.45
C ILE A 128 12.58 12.72 9.62
N GLY A 129 13.36 13.78 9.71
CA GLY A 129 13.21 14.85 10.70
C GLY A 129 12.29 15.99 10.27
N GLY A 130 11.85 16.00 9.02
CA GLY A 130 10.96 17.02 8.46
C GLY A 130 9.55 16.90 9.04
N ARG A 131 8.95 18.05 9.34
CA ARG A 131 7.54 18.16 9.76
C ARG A 131 6.96 19.46 9.24
N GLY A 132 5.70 19.40 8.85
CA GLY A 132 4.97 20.58 8.41
C GLY A 132 5.32 21.02 6.98
N ALA A 133 4.73 22.12 6.54
CA ALA A 133 4.97 22.70 5.22
C ALA A 133 6.41 23.18 5.05
N LEU A 134 6.90 23.16 3.82
CA LEU A 134 8.22 23.70 3.46
C LEU A 134 8.27 25.23 3.70
N ARG A 135 9.42 25.71 4.15
CA ARG A 135 9.67 27.16 4.28
C ARG A 135 9.72 27.83 2.91
N GLN A 136 9.50 29.16 2.87
CA GLN A 136 9.32 29.93 1.63
C GLN A 136 10.33 29.61 0.50
N ASP A 137 11.63 29.56 0.82
CA ASP A 137 12.64 29.32 -0.21
C ASP A 137 12.62 27.86 -0.72
N ALA A 138 12.42 26.91 0.17
CA ALA A 138 12.28 25.49 -0.18
C ALA A 138 10.98 25.25 -0.98
N ALA A 139 9.86 25.83 -0.54
CA ALA A 139 8.58 25.78 -1.25
C ALA A 139 8.66 26.41 -2.66
N ARG A 140 9.41 27.51 -2.80
CA ARG A 140 9.69 28.10 -4.11
C ARG A 140 10.50 27.15 -4.99
N CYS A 141 11.53 26.49 -4.44
CA CYS A 141 12.32 25.52 -5.18
C CYS A 141 11.46 24.33 -5.63
N ALA A 142 10.58 23.78 -4.76
CA ALA A 142 9.68 22.69 -5.12
C ALA A 142 8.81 23.05 -6.35
N ARG A 143 8.19 24.24 -6.34
CA ARG A 143 7.42 24.71 -7.52
C ARG A 143 8.27 24.88 -8.78
N LEU A 144 9.51 25.39 -8.68
CA LEU A 144 10.41 25.51 -9.83
C LEU A 144 10.85 24.15 -10.36
N VAL A 145 11.01 23.17 -9.48
CA VAL A 145 11.33 21.77 -9.85
C VAL A 145 10.18 21.14 -10.61
N ALA A 146 8.95 21.32 -10.15
CA ALA A 146 7.75 20.81 -10.84
C ALA A 146 7.64 21.30 -12.30
N ASP A 147 8.09 22.53 -12.58
CA ASP A 147 8.09 23.13 -13.91
C ASP A 147 9.35 22.78 -14.74
N SER A 148 10.37 22.14 -14.16
CA SER A 148 11.69 21.98 -14.80
C SER A 148 11.75 20.85 -15.84
N GLY A 149 10.97 19.78 -15.66
CA GLY A 149 11.05 18.55 -16.45
C GLY A 149 12.31 17.71 -16.17
N ALA A 150 13.08 18.02 -15.12
CA ALA A 150 14.22 17.24 -14.69
C ALA A 150 13.74 15.93 -13.99
N LEU A 151 14.57 14.90 -14.02
CA LEU A 151 14.38 13.74 -13.14
C LEU A 151 14.56 14.20 -11.67
N VAL A 152 13.61 13.89 -10.80
CA VAL A 152 13.64 14.28 -9.39
C VAL A 152 13.86 13.05 -8.51
N VAL A 153 14.93 13.06 -7.72
CA VAL A 153 15.24 12.01 -6.74
C VAL A 153 15.23 12.59 -5.33
N ALA A 154 14.29 12.13 -4.51
CA ALA A 154 14.23 12.51 -3.09
C ALA A 154 15.19 11.65 -2.26
N VAL A 155 15.84 12.28 -1.29
CA VAL A 155 16.72 11.63 -0.32
C VAL A 155 15.91 11.27 0.91
N ASP A 156 15.81 10.00 1.19
CA ASP A 156 15.12 9.37 2.31
C ASP A 156 13.59 9.54 2.32
N ILE A 157 13.09 10.77 2.31
CA ILE A 157 11.66 11.15 2.23
C ILE A 157 11.53 12.38 1.34
N PRO A 158 10.53 12.49 0.47
CA PRO A 158 10.26 13.72 -0.27
C PRO A 158 10.02 14.89 0.70
N SER A 159 10.66 16.01 0.45
CA SER A 159 10.57 17.17 1.35
C SER A 159 9.15 17.75 1.36
N GLY A 160 8.58 17.88 2.55
CA GLY A 160 7.18 18.29 2.78
C GLY A 160 6.24 17.11 3.09
N VAL A 161 6.72 15.88 3.04
CA VAL A 161 6.00 14.68 3.45
C VAL A 161 6.38 14.30 4.89
N ASP A 162 5.40 14.01 5.73
CA ASP A 162 5.62 13.45 7.07
C ASP A 162 5.96 11.95 6.96
N ALA A 163 7.10 11.57 7.52
CA ALA A 163 7.64 10.22 7.36
C ALA A 163 6.83 9.13 8.08
N ASP A 164 6.11 9.49 9.16
CA ASP A 164 5.32 8.54 9.95
C ASP A 164 3.89 8.36 9.43
N THR A 165 3.31 9.43 8.87
CA THR A 165 1.87 9.45 8.53
C THR A 165 1.61 9.58 7.03
N GLY A 166 2.58 10.06 6.25
CA GLY A 166 2.40 10.45 4.86
C GLY A 166 1.61 11.75 4.67
N ALA A 167 1.36 12.50 5.75
CA ALA A 167 0.67 13.77 5.66
C ALA A 167 1.49 14.80 4.87
N VAL A 168 0.79 15.62 4.08
CA VAL A 168 1.35 16.73 3.31
C VAL A 168 0.51 17.97 3.60
N GLU A 169 1.10 18.96 4.31
CA GLU A 169 0.35 20.15 4.72
C GLU A 169 0.08 21.12 3.55
N ASP A 170 1.02 21.24 2.62
CA ASP A 170 0.91 22.08 1.43
C ASP A 170 1.32 21.28 0.18
N PRO A 171 0.35 20.60 -0.49
CA PRO A 171 0.64 19.78 -1.66
C PRO A 171 1.28 20.56 -2.82
N ASP A 172 0.94 21.83 -2.98
CA ASP A 172 1.49 22.68 -4.08
C ASP A 172 2.94 23.11 -3.80
N ALA A 173 3.45 22.84 -2.61
CA ALA A 173 4.79 23.22 -2.17
C ALA A 173 5.62 22.03 -1.66
N ALA A 174 5.07 20.83 -1.63
CA ALA A 174 5.84 19.61 -1.36
C ALA A 174 6.63 19.18 -2.59
N MET A 175 7.68 18.40 -2.39
CA MET A 175 8.47 17.85 -3.50
C MET A 175 7.77 16.63 -4.12
N ASP A 176 7.53 16.69 -5.43
CA ASP A 176 7.12 15.53 -6.22
C ASP A 176 8.36 14.85 -6.78
N ALA A 177 8.66 13.64 -6.34
CA ALA A 177 9.80 12.86 -6.78
C ALA A 177 9.39 11.79 -7.80
N ASP A 178 10.22 11.58 -8.82
CA ASP A 178 10.12 10.41 -9.71
C ASP A 178 10.58 9.15 -9.00
N ALA A 179 11.54 9.32 -8.07
CA ALA A 179 12.00 8.25 -7.19
C ALA A 179 12.43 8.79 -5.83
N THR A 180 12.23 7.98 -4.78
CA THR A 180 12.77 8.23 -3.45
C THR A 180 13.76 7.15 -3.08
N VAL A 181 14.99 7.54 -2.75
CA VAL A 181 16.02 6.64 -2.24
C VAL A 181 16.01 6.70 -0.72
N THR A 182 15.45 5.69 -0.09
CA THR A 182 15.31 5.60 1.37
C THR A 182 16.34 4.64 1.97
N PHE A 183 16.73 4.88 3.21
CA PHE A 183 17.86 4.19 3.83
C PHE A 183 17.43 3.24 4.95
N GLY A 184 18.05 2.06 5.00
CA GLY A 184 17.94 1.04 6.04
C GLY A 184 16.61 0.33 6.11
N CYS A 185 15.48 1.04 6.07
CA CYS A 185 14.15 0.44 6.08
C CYS A 185 13.11 1.36 5.43
N LEU A 186 11.93 0.80 5.13
CA LEU A 186 10.79 1.57 4.64
C LEU A 186 10.15 2.38 5.78
N LYS A 187 9.62 3.55 5.45
CA LYS A 187 8.86 4.42 6.37
C LYS A 187 7.39 4.48 5.94
N PRO A 188 6.45 4.60 6.88
CA PRO A 188 5.01 4.64 6.57
C PRO A 188 4.65 5.73 5.56
N GLY A 189 5.25 6.92 5.68
CA GLY A 189 4.97 8.08 4.83
C GLY A 189 5.30 7.88 3.34
N LEU A 190 6.16 6.92 3.01
CA LEU A 190 6.44 6.54 1.61
C LEU A 190 5.36 5.66 0.99
N LEU A 191 4.50 5.05 1.81
CA LEU A 191 3.54 4.03 1.42
C LEU A 191 2.09 4.47 1.60
N LEU A 192 1.86 5.47 2.46
CA LEU A 192 0.55 6.02 2.79
C LEU A 192 0.29 7.31 2.00
N SER A 193 -0.89 7.43 1.39
CA SER A 193 -1.30 8.66 0.72
C SER A 193 -1.67 9.75 1.74
N PRO A 194 -1.37 11.03 1.46
CA PRO A 194 -0.86 11.56 0.19
C PRO A 194 0.66 11.40 -0.05
N GLY A 195 1.47 11.12 0.97
CA GLY A 195 2.94 11.04 0.86
C GLY A 195 3.43 10.04 -0.19
N ARG A 196 2.74 8.90 -0.33
CA ARG A 196 2.98 7.92 -1.40
C ARG A 196 2.93 8.56 -2.79
N ASP A 197 2.00 9.48 -3.02
CA ASP A 197 1.78 10.07 -4.32
C ASP A 197 2.92 11.04 -4.70
N HIS A 198 3.67 11.53 -3.68
CA HIS A 198 4.87 12.35 -3.84
C HIS A 198 6.18 11.53 -3.89
N ALA A 199 6.14 10.23 -3.50
CA ALA A 199 7.37 9.44 -3.32
C ALA A 199 7.93 8.86 -4.64
N GLY A 200 7.10 8.71 -5.67
CA GLY A 200 7.49 8.02 -6.89
C GLY A 200 7.91 6.56 -6.65
N ALA A 201 8.92 6.10 -7.37
CA ALA A 201 9.49 4.76 -7.16
C ALA A 201 10.35 4.72 -5.89
N VAL A 202 9.98 3.89 -4.91
CA VAL A 202 10.71 3.78 -3.65
C VAL A 202 11.85 2.76 -3.77
N LEU A 203 13.09 3.22 -3.66
CA LEU A 203 14.31 2.43 -3.70
C LEU A 203 14.92 2.35 -2.30
N LEU A 204 14.99 1.15 -1.74
CA LEU A 204 15.60 0.90 -0.43
C LEU A 204 17.09 0.60 -0.59
N VAL A 205 17.92 1.38 0.10
CA VAL A 205 19.37 1.15 0.23
C VAL A 205 19.65 0.57 1.61
N ASP A 206 20.22 -0.61 1.63
CA ASP A 206 20.71 -1.22 2.87
C ASP A 206 21.95 -0.46 3.39
N ILE A 207 21.84 0.04 4.61
CA ILE A 207 22.92 0.71 5.34
C ILE A 207 23.39 -0.08 6.57
N GLY A 208 22.81 -1.28 6.78
CA GLY A 208 23.18 -2.20 7.87
C GLY A 208 22.45 -1.93 9.17
N LEU A 209 21.14 -1.70 9.15
CA LEU A 209 20.29 -1.50 10.33
C LEU A 209 19.61 -2.78 10.82
N ASP A 210 19.58 -3.86 10.05
CA ASP A 210 18.73 -5.05 10.28
C ASP A 210 18.88 -5.61 11.71
N ASP A 211 20.11 -5.76 12.20
CA ASP A 211 20.39 -6.32 13.54
C ASP A 211 19.99 -5.37 14.70
N ALA A 212 19.74 -4.10 14.41
CA ALA A 212 19.34 -3.09 15.40
C ALA A 212 17.86 -2.78 15.38
N LEU A 213 17.13 -3.24 14.37
CA LEU A 213 15.69 -3.04 14.25
C LEU A 213 14.93 -4.12 15.03
N PRO A 214 13.85 -3.76 15.77
CA PRO A 214 12.99 -4.73 16.43
C PRO A 214 12.10 -5.46 15.44
N ASP A 215 11.34 -6.48 15.90
CA ASP A 215 10.29 -7.10 15.09
C ASP A 215 9.28 -6.04 14.64
N ALA A 216 9.01 -6.00 13.34
CA ALA A 216 8.09 -5.03 12.77
C ALA A 216 6.63 -5.36 13.06
N THR A 217 5.82 -4.34 13.32
CA THR A 217 4.36 -4.46 13.43
C THR A 217 3.62 -3.93 12.21
N LEU A 218 4.34 -3.36 11.25
CA LEU A 218 3.84 -2.89 9.96
C LEU A 218 4.66 -3.50 8.84
N HIS A 219 4.01 -4.00 7.80
CA HIS A 219 4.66 -4.65 6.68
C HIS A 219 4.07 -4.20 5.34
N ALA A 220 4.88 -4.27 4.28
CA ALA A 220 4.44 -4.28 2.90
C ALA A 220 4.74 -5.67 2.30
N LEU A 221 3.76 -6.22 1.57
CA LEU A 221 3.92 -7.55 0.97
C LEU A 221 4.73 -7.49 -0.32
N ASP A 222 5.58 -8.48 -0.51
CA ASP A 222 6.32 -8.73 -1.75
C ASP A 222 5.62 -9.82 -2.61
N PRO A 223 6.10 -10.10 -3.84
CA PRO A 223 5.48 -11.11 -4.69
C PRO A 223 5.42 -12.51 -4.09
N LEU A 224 6.38 -12.91 -3.27
CA LEU A 224 6.40 -14.22 -2.64
C LEU A 224 5.30 -14.35 -1.59
N ASP A 225 5.09 -13.31 -0.79
CA ASP A 225 3.99 -13.28 0.21
C ASP A 225 2.62 -13.40 -0.47
N LEU A 226 2.44 -12.71 -1.60
CA LEU A 226 1.21 -12.82 -2.39
C LEU A 226 1.01 -14.23 -2.94
N ALA A 227 2.08 -14.86 -3.38
CA ALA A 227 2.04 -16.24 -3.90
C ALA A 227 1.70 -17.25 -2.78
N GLU A 228 2.31 -17.12 -1.61
CA GLU A 228 2.10 -18.01 -0.45
C GLU A 228 0.66 -17.95 0.08
N ALA A 229 0.00 -16.79 -0.01
CA ALA A 229 -1.39 -16.63 0.39
C ALA A 229 -2.40 -17.35 -0.54
N VAL A 230 -1.99 -17.73 -1.76
CA VAL A 230 -2.85 -18.45 -2.71
C VAL A 230 -2.67 -19.95 -2.52
N PRO A 231 -3.68 -20.68 -1.98
CA PRO A 231 -3.57 -22.10 -1.72
C PRO A 231 -3.19 -22.90 -2.97
N GLU A 232 -2.16 -23.73 -2.88
CA GLU A 232 -1.79 -24.62 -3.98
C GLU A 232 -2.50 -25.96 -3.90
N PRO A 233 -3.06 -26.48 -5.01
CA PRO A 233 -3.66 -27.81 -5.02
C PRO A 233 -2.59 -28.90 -4.85
N GLY A 234 -2.80 -29.78 -3.87
CA GLY A 234 -2.03 -31.01 -3.72
C GLY A 234 -2.59 -32.16 -4.57
N SER A 235 -1.80 -33.23 -4.71
CA SER A 235 -2.21 -34.44 -5.47
C SER A 235 -3.47 -35.11 -4.92
N ASP A 236 -3.69 -35.00 -3.62
CA ASP A 236 -4.81 -35.64 -2.92
C ASP A 236 -5.99 -34.70 -2.66
N ASP A 237 -5.89 -33.47 -3.16
CA ASP A 237 -6.94 -32.47 -2.98
C ASP A 237 -8.18 -32.76 -3.83
N TYR A 238 -9.32 -32.44 -3.24
CA TYR A 238 -10.63 -32.45 -3.90
C TYR A 238 -11.41 -31.18 -3.52
N LYS A 239 -12.54 -30.96 -4.17
CA LYS A 239 -13.29 -29.68 -4.09
C LYS A 239 -13.57 -29.18 -2.65
N TYR A 240 -13.69 -30.06 -1.66
CA TYR A 240 -13.94 -29.62 -0.27
C TYR A 240 -12.65 -29.39 0.53
N SER A 241 -11.56 -30.11 0.26
CA SER A 241 -10.28 -29.89 0.94
C SER A 241 -9.62 -28.58 0.51
N ARG A 242 -10.00 -28.05 -0.66
CA ARG A 242 -9.55 -26.75 -1.17
C ARG A 242 -10.39 -25.58 -0.67
N GLY A 243 -11.38 -25.82 0.20
CA GLY A 243 -12.26 -24.80 0.76
C GLY A 243 -13.52 -24.53 -0.06
N VAL A 244 -14.55 -24.10 0.66
CA VAL A 244 -15.84 -23.69 0.10
C VAL A 244 -16.12 -22.28 0.59
N VAL A 245 -16.18 -21.31 -0.33
CA VAL A 245 -16.59 -19.94 0.02
C VAL A 245 -18.09 -19.75 -0.20
N GLY A 246 -18.76 -19.25 0.82
CA GLY A 246 -20.16 -18.81 0.75
C GLY A 246 -20.25 -17.33 0.34
N ILE A 247 -21.10 -17.01 -0.61
CA ILE A 247 -21.34 -15.64 -1.06
C ILE A 247 -22.80 -15.27 -0.77
N ALA A 248 -22.99 -14.29 0.11
CA ALA A 248 -24.27 -13.67 0.43
C ALA A 248 -24.28 -12.23 -0.13
N ALA A 249 -24.51 -12.12 -1.42
CA ALA A 249 -24.42 -10.87 -2.17
C ALA A 249 -25.58 -10.71 -3.15
N GLY A 250 -25.83 -9.48 -3.57
CA GLY A 250 -26.88 -9.13 -4.51
C GLY A 250 -28.26 -8.95 -3.87
N SER A 251 -29.07 -8.22 -4.57
CA SER A 251 -30.50 -8.00 -4.33
C SER A 251 -31.17 -7.72 -5.66
N PRO A 252 -32.52 -7.66 -5.74
CA PRO A 252 -33.22 -7.31 -6.97
C PRO A 252 -32.71 -6.01 -7.63
N ARG A 253 -32.26 -5.05 -6.80
CA ARG A 253 -31.73 -3.77 -7.26
C ARG A 253 -30.25 -3.82 -7.68
N TYR A 254 -29.44 -4.66 -7.03
CA TYR A 254 -27.98 -4.68 -7.18
C TYR A 254 -27.46 -6.08 -7.52
N ARG A 255 -28.00 -6.70 -8.55
CA ARG A 255 -27.59 -8.04 -9.01
C ARG A 255 -26.13 -8.10 -9.40
N GLY A 256 -25.60 -7.03 -10.02
CA GLY A 256 -24.19 -6.94 -10.49
C GLY A 256 -23.17 -7.23 -9.41
N ALA A 257 -23.43 -6.83 -8.17
CA ALA A 257 -22.53 -7.08 -7.06
C ALA A 257 -22.34 -8.59 -6.78
N ALA A 258 -23.40 -9.39 -6.87
CA ALA A 258 -23.31 -10.84 -6.76
C ALA A 258 -22.45 -11.45 -7.87
N PHE A 259 -22.58 -10.94 -9.12
CA PHE A 259 -21.73 -11.41 -10.23
C PHE A 259 -20.26 -11.07 -10.02
N MET A 260 -19.94 -9.88 -9.54
CA MET A 260 -18.57 -9.44 -9.32
C MET A 260 -17.91 -10.20 -8.19
N ALA A 261 -18.57 -10.35 -7.04
CA ALA A 261 -18.06 -11.14 -5.93
C ALA A 261 -17.92 -12.63 -6.28
N THR A 262 -18.90 -13.22 -6.97
CA THR A 262 -18.86 -14.62 -7.39
C THR A 262 -17.78 -14.84 -8.46
N GLY A 263 -17.70 -13.95 -9.45
CA GLY A 263 -16.71 -14.03 -10.53
C GLY A 263 -15.27 -14.00 -10.02
N SER A 264 -14.96 -13.09 -9.09
CA SER A 264 -13.63 -13.02 -8.50
C SER A 264 -13.31 -14.20 -7.58
N ALA A 265 -14.28 -14.64 -6.77
CA ALA A 265 -14.10 -15.76 -5.85
C ALA A 265 -13.72 -17.06 -6.60
N ARG A 266 -14.26 -17.29 -7.79
CA ARG A 266 -13.93 -18.45 -8.65
C ARG A 266 -12.46 -18.50 -9.04
N HIS A 267 -11.78 -17.37 -9.08
CA HIS A 267 -10.36 -17.23 -9.42
C HIS A 267 -9.41 -17.29 -8.21
N GLY A 268 -9.93 -17.25 -6.97
CA GLY A 268 -9.13 -17.34 -5.75
C GLY A 268 -8.60 -18.74 -5.41
N ASN A 269 -8.58 -19.65 -6.37
CA ASN A 269 -8.08 -21.02 -6.25
C ASN A 269 -8.79 -21.88 -5.18
N VAL A 270 -10.02 -21.50 -4.79
CA VAL A 270 -10.90 -22.24 -3.90
C VAL A 270 -11.54 -23.44 -4.60
N GLY A 271 -11.93 -24.46 -3.86
CA GLY A 271 -12.49 -25.68 -4.43
C GLY A 271 -13.95 -25.57 -4.86
N MET A 272 -14.73 -24.65 -4.27
CA MET A 272 -16.14 -24.42 -4.59
C MET A 272 -16.58 -23.03 -4.19
N VAL A 273 -17.40 -22.42 -5.01
CA VAL A 273 -18.16 -21.21 -4.67
C VAL A 273 -19.62 -21.56 -4.49
N HIS A 274 -20.17 -21.23 -3.34
CA HIS A 274 -21.58 -21.42 -3.00
C HIS A 274 -22.25 -20.05 -2.84
N VAL A 275 -23.29 -19.78 -3.63
CA VAL A 275 -23.98 -18.50 -3.61
C VAL A 275 -25.37 -18.66 -3.00
N LEU A 276 -25.76 -17.78 -2.10
CA LEU A 276 -27.11 -17.71 -1.59
C LEU A 276 -28.03 -17.10 -2.64
N ASP A 277 -29.12 -17.79 -2.95
CA ASP A 277 -30.18 -17.23 -3.81
C ASP A 277 -30.91 -16.12 -3.06
N ARG A 278 -30.87 -14.93 -3.64
CA ARG A 278 -31.56 -13.74 -3.12
C ARG A 278 -32.84 -13.42 -3.87
N GLY A 279 -33.36 -14.41 -4.58
CA GLY A 279 -34.61 -14.31 -5.33
C GLY A 279 -34.52 -13.52 -6.63
N ASP A 280 -35.67 -13.18 -7.18
CA ASP A 280 -35.88 -12.33 -8.37
C ASP A 280 -35.08 -12.79 -9.60
N GLY A 281 -34.91 -14.11 -9.75
CA GLY A 281 -34.17 -14.73 -10.87
C GLY A 281 -32.65 -14.59 -10.82
N LEU A 282 -32.08 -14.18 -9.70
CA LEU A 282 -30.63 -14.07 -9.52
C LEU A 282 -29.94 -15.43 -9.70
N ALA A 283 -30.49 -16.50 -9.12
CA ALA A 283 -29.96 -17.85 -9.25
C ALA A 283 -29.82 -18.28 -10.69
N GLN A 284 -30.87 -18.12 -11.52
CA GLN A 284 -30.82 -18.50 -12.92
C GLN A 284 -29.77 -17.67 -13.68
N ALA A 285 -29.73 -16.37 -13.45
CA ALA A 285 -28.78 -15.49 -14.13
C ALA A 285 -27.31 -15.83 -13.77
N LEU A 286 -27.03 -16.20 -12.52
CA LEU A 286 -25.69 -16.62 -12.10
C LEU A 286 -25.28 -17.99 -12.72
N VAL A 287 -26.20 -18.94 -12.80
CA VAL A 287 -25.93 -20.23 -13.45
C VAL A 287 -25.72 -20.06 -14.95
N ASP A 288 -26.42 -19.15 -15.59
CA ASP A 288 -26.26 -18.88 -17.03
C ASP A 288 -24.84 -18.27 -17.33
N GLU A 289 -24.25 -17.53 -16.41
CA GLU A 289 -22.91 -16.95 -16.54
C GLU A 289 -21.81 -17.88 -15.98
N PHE A 290 -22.08 -18.53 -14.83
CA PHE A 290 -21.08 -19.35 -14.10
C PHE A 290 -21.62 -20.76 -13.86
N TRP A 291 -21.22 -21.71 -14.70
CA TRP A 291 -21.70 -23.10 -14.65
C TRP A 291 -21.12 -23.93 -13.50
N ASP A 292 -20.05 -23.44 -12.88
CA ASP A 292 -19.27 -24.09 -11.82
C ASP A 292 -19.61 -23.61 -10.40
N VAL A 293 -20.65 -22.78 -10.24
CA VAL A 293 -21.11 -22.34 -8.92
C VAL A 293 -22.30 -23.18 -8.43
N VAL A 294 -22.41 -23.31 -7.12
CA VAL A 294 -23.57 -23.95 -6.46
C VAL A 294 -24.43 -22.87 -5.86
N ILE A 295 -25.72 -22.89 -6.13
CA ILE A 295 -26.66 -21.88 -5.64
C ILE A 295 -27.78 -22.57 -4.84
N SER A 296 -28.13 -22.02 -3.70
CA SER A 296 -29.27 -22.48 -2.91
C SER A 296 -29.91 -21.38 -2.09
N SER A 297 -31.17 -21.58 -1.71
CA SER A 297 -31.91 -20.75 -0.77
C SER A 297 -31.82 -21.23 0.68
N ALA A 298 -30.87 -22.12 0.99
CA ALA A 298 -30.64 -22.60 2.34
C ALA A 298 -30.06 -21.47 3.21
N ALA A 299 -30.42 -21.47 4.51
CA ALA A 299 -29.78 -20.56 5.46
C ALA A 299 -28.26 -20.82 5.53
N PRO A 300 -27.41 -19.79 5.78
CA PRO A 300 -25.95 -19.93 5.82
C PRO A 300 -25.43 -21.11 6.64
N ALA A 301 -25.98 -21.33 7.82
CA ALA A 301 -25.62 -22.45 8.69
C ALA A 301 -25.97 -23.84 8.13
N ALA A 302 -26.88 -23.91 7.18
CA ALA A 302 -27.29 -25.16 6.51
C ALA A 302 -26.48 -25.45 5.23
N VAL A 303 -25.64 -24.51 4.79
CA VAL A 303 -24.74 -24.72 3.63
C VAL A 303 -23.56 -25.58 4.08
N PRO A 304 -23.44 -26.81 3.56
CA PRO A 304 -22.47 -27.76 4.09
C PRO A 304 -21.02 -27.38 3.74
N ARG A 305 -20.11 -27.57 4.72
CA ARG A 305 -18.65 -27.47 4.52
C ARG A 305 -18.14 -26.10 4.04
N THR A 306 -18.91 -25.03 4.26
CA THR A 306 -18.44 -23.67 3.98
C THR A 306 -17.36 -23.32 4.99
N THR A 307 -16.21 -22.87 4.49
CA THR A 307 -15.02 -22.58 5.31
C THR A 307 -14.74 -21.09 5.45
N ALA A 308 -15.40 -20.22 4.67
CA ALA A 308 -15.48 -18.78 4.87
C ALA A 308 -16.70 -18.20 4.17
N TRP A 309 -17.11 -16.98 4.56
CA TRP A 309 -18.23 -16.26 3.98
C TRP A 309 -17.86 -14.86 3.53
N VAL A 310 -18.52 -14.40 2.48
CA VAL A 310 -18.58 -12.99 2.06
C VAL A 310 -20.02 -12.53 2.18
N VAL A 311 -20.25 -11.41 2.85
CA VAL A 311 -21.59 -10.82 3.01
C VAL A 311 -21.56 -9.31 2.78
N GLY A 312 -22.52 -8.80 2.01
CA GLY A 312 -22.74 -7.36 1.91
C GLY A 312 -22.76 -6.73 0.53
N PRO A 313 -21.94 -7.16 -0.44
CA PRO A 313 -21.98 -6.58 -1.78
C PRO A 313 -23.39 -6.57 -2.35
N GLY A 314 -24.00 -5.38 -2.49
CA GLY A 314 -25.37 -5.22 -3.01
C GLY A 314 -26.46 -5.93 -2.24
N LEU A 315 -26.27 -6.21 -0.95
CA LEU A 315 -27.18 -7.01 -0.09
C LEU A 315 -28.55 -6.36 0.10
N GLY A 316 -28.60 -5.03 0.06
CA GLY A 316 -29.78 -4.23 0.42
C GLY A 316 -29.77 -3.88 1.91
N LEU A 317 -30.50 -2.80 2.27
CA LEU A 317 -30.57 -2.26 3.62
C LEU A 317 -31.91 -2.56 4.31
N ASP A 318 -32.67 -3.51 3.79
CA ASP A 318 -33.95 -3.94 4.31
C ASP A 318 -33.84 -5.01 5.41
N ALA A 319 -34.96 -5.42 5.96
CA ALA A 319 -35.03 -6.42 7.01
C ALA A 319 -34.49 -7.80 6.55
N GLU A 320 -34.60 -8.13 5.27
CA GLU A 320 -34.10 -9.38 4.71
C GLU A 320 -32.55 -9.34 4.63
N GLY A 321 -31.96 -8.23 4.13
CA GLY A 321 -30.51 -8.02 4.15
C GLY A 321 -29.93 -8.07 5.57
N GLN A 322 -30.63 -7.45 6.53
CA GLN A 322 -30.24 -7.52 7.94
C GLN A 322 -30.27 -8.96 8.49
N GLN A 323 -31.31 -9.73 8.17
CA GLN A 323 -31.40 -11.13 8.63
C GLN A 323 -30.26 -11.97 8.06
N VAL A 324 -29.97 -11.84 6.77
CA VAL A 324 -28.86 -12.55 6.11
C VAL A 324 -27.52 -12.19 6.75
N LEU A 325 -27.26 -10.91 7.07
CA LEU A 325 -26.06 -10.50 7.78
C LEU A 325 -25.96 -11.20 9.16
N CYS A 326 -27.04 -11.20 9.95
CA CYS A 326 -27.07 -11.86 11.24
C CYS A 326 -26.82 -13.36 11.11
N ASP A 327 -27.44 -14.01 10.14
CA ASP A 327 -27.30 -15.46 9.91
C ASP A 327 -25.86 -15.82 9.47
N VAL A 328 -25.21 -15.00 8.64
CA VAL A 328 -23.80 -15.21 8.24
C VAL A 328 -22.87 -14.95 9.41
N LEU A 329 -23.09 -13.93 10.22
CA LEU A 329 -22.26 -13.66 11.41
C LEU A 329 -22.41 -14.74 12.50
N ALA A 330 -23.48 -15.50 12.51
CA ALA A 330 -23.67 -16.62 13.43
C ALA A 330 -22.93 -17.91 13.01
N VAL A 331 -22.38 -17.98 11.78
CA VAL A 331 -21.66 -19.16 11.31
C VAL A 331 -20.26 -19.22 11.96
N GLU A 332 -19.81 -20.43 12.33
CA GLU A 332 -18.48 -20.69 12.87
C GLU A 332 -17.45 -20.80 11.73
N ALA A 333 -17.15 -19.68 11.08
CA ALA A 333 -16.16 -19.56 10.00
C ALA A 333 -15.70 -18.09 9.86
N PRO A 334 -14.55 -17.80 9.24
CA PRO A 334 -14.16 -16.45 8.85
C PRO A 334 -15.21 -15.76 7.96
N VAL A 335 -15.42 -14.45 8.15
CA VAL A 335 -16.41 -13.67 7.41
C VAL A 335 -15.79 -12.38 6.89
N VAL A 336 -15.97 -12.10 5.60
CA VAL A 336 -15.72 -10.79 4.98
C VAL A 336 -17.03 -10.02 4.94
N VAL A 337 -17.04 -8.81 5.51
CA VAL A 337 -18.20 -7.90 5.59
C VAL A 337 -17.89 -6.64 4.78
N ASP A 338 -18.65 -6.37 3.75
CA ASP A 338 -18.42 -5.25 2.83
C ASP A 338 -19.72 -4.47 2.53
N ALA A 339 -19.59 -3.29 1.99
CA ALA A 339 -20.66 -2.50 1.38
C ALA A 339 -21.91 -2.35 2.29
N ASP A 340 -23.08 -2.79 1.80
CA ASP A 340 -24.35 -2.65 2.53
C ASP A 340 -24.31 -3.30 3.92
N ALA A 341 -23.57 -4.40 4.10
CA ALA A 341 -23.44 -5.06 5.39
C ALA A 341 -22.68 -4.19 6.42
N LEU A 342 -21.71 -3.39 6.00
CA LEU A 342 -21.05 -2.42 6.89
C LEU A 342 -22.03 -1.35 7.41
N ARG A 343 -22.94 -0.91 6.56
CA ARG A 343 -24.00 0.04 6.96
C ARG A 343 -24.99 -0.61 7.94
N LEU A 344 -25.42 -1.83 7.64
CA LEU A 344 -26.34 -2.60 8.51
C LEU A 344 -25.70 -2.89 9.89
N LEU A 345 -24.40 -3.13 9.97
CA LEU A 345 -23.67 -3.30 11.25
C LEU A 345 -23.88 -2.10 12.17
N ARG A 346 -23.84 -0.89 11.65
CA ARG A 346 -24.04 0.33 12.44
C ARG A 346 -25.50 0.55 12.84
N GLU A 347 -26.42 0.45 11.88
CA GLU A 347 -27.82 0.84 12.07
C GLU A 347 -28.56 -0.06 13.05
N THR A 348 -28.17 -1.31 13.14
CA THR A 348 -28.93 -2.34 13.88
C THR A 348 -28.26 -2.84 15.16
N ARG A 349 -27.13 -2.27 15.54
CA ARG A 349 -26.26 -2.70 16.66
C ARG A 349 -25.77 -4.17 16.64
N PRO A 350 -25.59 -4.83 15.48
CA PRO A 350 -24.90 -6.11 15.44
C PRO A 350 -23.39 -5.98 15.71
N MET A 351 -22.88 -4.77 16.06
CA MET A 351 -21.53 -4.56 16.60
C MET A 351 -21.27 -5.48 17.80
N THR A 352 -22.28 -5.77 18.62
CA THR A 352 -22.19 -6.77 19.69
C THR A 352 -22.06 -8.20 19.16
N ALA A 353 -22.46 -8.46 17.92
CA ALA A 353 -22.28 -9.77 17.29
C ALA A 353 -20.83 -10.03 16.85
N LEU A 354 -20.00 -8.97 16.67
CA LEU A 354 -18.58 -9.11 16.40
C LEU A 354 -17.80 -9.49 17.65
N ALA A 355 -18.12 -8.88 18.80
CA ALA A 355 -17.40 -9.00 20.06
C ALA A 355 -17.38 -10.41 20.70
N GLY A 356 -18.08 -11.38 20.14
CA GLY A 356 -18.11 -12.75 20.66
C GLY A 356 -17.69 -13.82 19.65
N ARG A 357 -17.31 -13.40 18.44
CA ARG A 357 -16.91 -14.36 17.41
C ARG A 357 -15.53 -14.95 17.71
N ARG A 358 -15.41 -16.25 17.52
CA ARG A 358 -14.14 -16.98 17.65
C ARG A 358 -13.35 -17.01 16.36
N HIS A 359 -14.04 -16.81 15.23
CA HIS A 359 -13.44 -16.82 13.90
C HIS A 359 -13.25 -15.39 13.39
N PRO A 360 -12.21 -15.13 12.62
CA PRO A 360 -11.90 -13.79 12.11
C PRO A 360 -13.08 -13.15 11.37
N THR A 361 -13.24 -11.86 11.59
CA THR A 361 -14.13 -11.01 10.81
C THR A 361 -13.32 -9.91 10.14
N VAL A 362 -13.43 -9.80 8.83
CA VAL A 362 -12.74 -8.79 8.03
C VAL A 362 -13.75 -7.77 7.55
N LEU A 363 -13.60 -6.53 7.98
CA LEU A 363 -14.39 -5.39 7.53
C LEU A 363 -13.62 -4.65 6.44
N THR A 364 -14.28 -4.32 5.31
CA THR A 364 -13.58 -3.71 4.17
C THR A 364 -14.13 -2.31 3.84
N PRO A 365 -14.13 -1.34 4.77
CA PRO A 365 -14.69 -0.02 4.53
C PRO A 365 -13.79 0.82 3.58
N HIS A 366 -14.40 1.58 2.67
CA HIS A 366 -13.80 2.80 2.15
C HIS A 366 -13.97 3.93 3.19
N GLU A 367 -13.33 5.09 2.98
CA GLU A 367 -13.37 6.19 3.97
C GLU A 367 -14.78 6.63 4.38
N GLY A 368 -15.70 6.70 3.43
CA GLY A 368 -17.10 7.05 3.73
C GLY A 368 -17.82 5.99 4.57
N GLU A 369 -17.57 4.71 4.34
CA GLU A 369 -18.08 3.61 5.16
C GLU A 369 -17.42 3.57 6.53
N PHE A 370 -16.11 3.86 6.59
CA PHE A 370 -15.34 3.96 7.82
C PHE A 370 -15.88 5.09 8.72
N ALA A 371 -16.15 6.26 8.13
CA ALA A 371 -16.81 7.36 8.82
C ALA A 371 -18.23 6.97 9.27
N ALA A 372 -18.96 6.20 8.46
CA ALA A 372 -20.26 5.68 8.83
C ALA A 372 -20.19 4.69 10.01
N LEU A 373 -19.10 3.95 10.21
CA LEU A 373 -18.88 3.10 11.38
C LEU A 373 -18.52 3.90 12.65
N GLY A 374 -18.29 5.21 12.54
CA GLY A 374 -17.96 6.09 13.66
C GLY A 374 -16.48 6.43 13.79
N TYR A 375 -15.68 6.07 12.81
CA TYR A 375 -14.24 6.36 12.74
C TYR A 375 -13.98 7.37 11.62
N ALA A 376 -13.04 8.29 11.83
CA ALA A 376 -12.66 9.27 10.81
C ALA A 376 -11.19 9.07 10.41
N VAL A 377 -10.92 9.21 9.12
CA VAL A 377 -9.60 9.55 8.62
C VAL A 377 -9.65 11.03 8.31
N GLY A 378 -8.80 11.83 8.93
CA GLY A 378 -8.88 13.30 8.79
C GLY A 378 -8.63 13.72 7.34
N ALA A 379 -9.60 14.37 6.74
CA ALA A 379 -9.41 15.05 5.47
C ALA A 379 -8.52 16.28 5.69
N GLY A 380 -7.26 16.21 5.27
CA GLY A 380 -6.31 17.35 5.33
C GLY A 380 -5.73 17.65 6.71
N SER A 381 -5.96 16.83 7.71
CA SER A 381 -5.28 16.87 8.98
C SER A 381 -4.20 15.80 9.05
N SER A 382 -3.23 15.99 9.95
CA SER A 382 -2.18 15.01 10.29
C SER A 382 -2.73 13.72 10.95
N GLU A 383 -3.99 13.38 10.72
CA GLU A 383 -4.59 12.18 11.29
C GLU A 383 -4.08 10.95 10.54
N ASP A 384 -3.36 10.19 11.29
CA ASP A 384 -2.72 8.95 10.93
C ASP A 384 -3.75 7.89 10.47
N ARG A 385 -3.79 7.63 9.15
CA ARG A 385 -4.62 6.60 8.53
C ARG A 385 -4.36 5.22 9.14
N LEU A 386 -3.09 4.91 9.41
CA LEU A 386 -2.66 3.67 10.04
C LEU A 386 -3.15 3.58 11.49
N GLY A 387 -2.96 4.64 12.27
CA GLY A 387 -3.44 4.73 13.66
C GLY A 387 -4.94 4.59 13.76
N SER A 388 -5.71 5.24 12.87
CA SER A 388 -7.17 5.14 12.82
C SER A 388 -7.63 3.72 12.51
N ALA A 389 -7.01 3.04 11.54
CA ALA A 389 -7.33 1.65 11.20
C ALA A 389 -7.01 0.70 12.36
N ARG A 390 -5.85 0.86 13.00
CA ARG A 390 -5.45 0.08 14.20
C ARG A 390 -6.39 0.31 15.38
N GLN A 391 -6.83 1.54 15.60
CA GLN A 391 -7.79 1.86 16.66
C GLN A 391 -9.11 1.14 16.38
N ALA A 392 -9.66 1.28 15.19
CA ALA A 392 -10.91 0.65 14.81
C ALA A 392 -10.83 -0.88 14.93
N ALA A 393 -9.74 -1.50 14.48
CA ALA A 393 -9.55 -2.95 14.57
C ALA A 393 -9.59 -3.43 16.04
N ARG A 394 -8.87 -2.74 16.95
CA ARG A 394 -8.89 -3.08 18.39
C ARG A 394 -10.27 -2.91 19.01
N GLU A 395 -10.95 -1.79 18.75
CA GLU A 395 -12.25 -1.49 19.35
C GLU A 395 -13.37 -2.41 18.84
N LEU A 396 -13.32 -2.79 17.56
CA LEU A 396 -14.29 -3.67 16.92
C LEU A 396 -14.00 -5.16 17.18
N GLY A 397 -12.77 -5.50 17.58
CA GLY A 397 -12.33 -6.90 17.65
C GLY A 397 -12.42 -7.58 16.28
N ALA A 398 -12.10 -6.87 15.21
CA ALA A 398 -12.18 -7.32 13.82
C ALA A 398 -11.05 -6.75 12.99
N ILE A 399 -10.65 -7.44 11.94
CA ILE A 399 -9.67 -6.95 10.98
C ILE A 399 -10.32 -5.82 10.16
N VAL A 400 -9.61 -4.71 10.00
CA VAL A 400 -10.08 -3.57 9.21
C VAL A 400 -9.22 -3.41 7.98
N VAL A 401 -9.81 -3.50 6.80
CA VAL A 401 -9.23 -3.18 5.50
C VAL A 401 -9.73 -1.79 5.09
N LEU A 402 -9.01 -0.76 5.47
CA LEU A 402 -9.37 0.63 5.13
C LEU A 402 -8.93 0.93 3.70
N LYS A 403 -9.89 0.80 2.77
CA LYS A 403 -9.68 0.96 1.31
C LYS A 403 -9.30 2.40 0.93
N GLY A 404 -8.38 2.55 -0.03
CA GLY A 404 -7.95 3.84 -0.56
C GLY A 404 -6.56 3.75 -1.20
N SER A 405 -5.99 4.91 -1.60
CA SER A 405 -4.58 4.96 -2.02
C SER A 405 -3.68 4.61 -0.82
N GLY A 406 -2.88 3.54 -0.93
CA GLY A 406 -2.22 2.93 0.23
C GLY A 406 -3.25 2.30 1.19
N THR A 407 -4.02 1.31 0.73
CA THR A 407 -4.95 0.55 1.59
C THR A 407 -4.22 0.01 2.81
N VAL A 408 -4.79 0.24 4.00
CA VAL A 408 -4.25 -0.26 5.27
C VAL A 408 -5.08 -1.44 5.75
N ILE A 409 -4.42 -2.51 6.13
CA ILE A 409 -5.03 -3.67 6.77
C ILE A 409 -4.51 -3.73 8.21
N ALA A 410 -5.40 -3.68 9.19
CA ALA A 410 -5.04 -3.72 10.61
C ALA A 410 -5.74 -4.88 11.33
N SER A 411 -4.95 -5.64 12.11
CA SER A 411 -5.43 -6.69 13.00
C SER A 411 -5.77 -6.13 14.39
N PRO A 412 -6.69 -6.75 15.14
CA PRO A 412 -6.93 -6.40 16.55
C PRO A 412 -5.68 -6.49 17.45
N SER A 413 -4.70 -7.35 17.12
CA SER A 413 -3.43 -7.48 17.82
C SER A 413 -2.54 -6.22 17.71
N GLY A 414 -2.75 -5.41 16.67
CA GLY A 414 -1.92 -4.26 16.29
C GLY A 414 -0.99 -4.53 15.11
N ALA A 415 -0.87 -5.78 14.64
CA ALA A 415 -0.20 -6.07 13.38
C ALA A 415 -0.92 -5.38 12.22
N ALA A 416 -0.17 -4.87 11.25
CA ALA A 416 -0.76 -4.16 10.12
C ALA A 416 0.05 -4.35 8.83
N TYR A 417 -0.64 -4.08 7.71
CA TYR A 417 -0.05 -4.12 6.37
C TYR A 417 -0.46 -2.87 5.58
N VAL A 418 0.41 -2.44 4.68
CA VAL A 418 0.14 -1.36 3.71
C VAL A 418 0.26 -1.92 2.31
N ASP A 419 -0.76 -1.66 1.48
CA ASP A 419 -0.76 -2.06 0.08
C ASP A 419 0.12 -1.14 -0.78
N THR A 420 1.01 -1.76 -1.53
CA THR A 420 1.89 -1.09 -2.50
C THR A 420 1.56 -1.46 -3.96
N TRP A 421 0.55 -2.31 -4.18
CA TRP A 421 0.20 -2.87 -5.48
C TRP A 421 -0.95 -2.14 -6.17
N GLY A 422 -1.78 -1.42 -5.40
CA GLY A 422 -2.93 -0.69 -5.94
C GLY A 422 -2.58 0.34 -7.00
N THR A 423 -3.54 0.59 -7.89
CA THR A 423 -3.48 1.58 -8.98
C THR A 423 -4.73 2.46 -8.95
N PRO A 424 -4.67 3.72 -9.40
CA PRO A 424 -5.85 4.58 -9.55
C PRO A 424 -6.95 3.97 -10.44
N ASP A 425 -6.61 3.07 -11.37
CA ASP A 425 -7.57 2.38 -12.24
C ASP A 425 -8.57 1.50 -11.47
N LEU A 426 -8.26 1.13 -10.22
CA LEU A 426 -9.20 0.45 -9.32
C LEU A 426 -10.35 1.34 -8.86
N GLY A 427 -10.31 2.64 -9.12
CA GLY A 427 -11.40 3.61 -8.84
C GLY A 427 -12.62 3.42 -9.76
N THR A 428 -12.98 2.19 -10.09
CA THR A 428 -14.13 1.82 -10.93
C THR A 428 -15.23 1.14 -10.11
N ALA A 429 -16.48 1.31 -10.53
CA ALA A 429 -17.63 0.72 -9.83
C ALA A 429 -17.53 -0.81 -9.79
N GLY A 430 -17.74 -1.40 -8.61
CA GLY A 430 -17.70 -2.84 -8.39
C GLY A 430 -16.31 -3.43 -8.11
N SER A 431 -15.25 -2.63 -8.16
CA SER A 431 -13.89 -3.07 -7.79
C SER A 431 -13.82 -3.59 -6.35
N GLY A 432 -14.55 -2.97 -5.41
CA GLY A 432 -14.68 -3.47 -4.03
C GLY A 432 -15.36 -4.84 -3.95
N ASP A 433 -16.42 -5.06 -4.73
CA ASP A 433 -17.11 -6.35 -4.78
C ASP A 433 -16.18 -7.46 -5.30
N VAL A 434 -15.32 -7.14 -6.28
CA VAL A 434 -14.26 -8.04 -6.79
C VAL A 434 -13.28 -8.39 -5.68
N LEU A 435 -12.80 -7.39 -4.94
CA LEU A 435 -11.87 -7.60 -3.82
C LEU A 435 -12.49 -8.51 -2.76
N SER A 436 -13.73 -8.25 -2.37
CA SER A 436 -14.43 -9.02 -1.33
C SER A 436 -14.57 -10.50 -1.71
N GLY A 437 -14.91 -10.78 -2.96
CA GLY A 437 -15.02 -12.16 -3.46
C GLY A 437 -13.68 -12.89 -3.47
N LEU A 438 -12.61 -12.24 -3.96
CA LEU A 438 -11.25 -12.79 -3.95
C LEU A 438 -10.77 -13.07 -2.52
N MET A 439 -10.94 -12.10 -1.62
CA MET A 439 -10.55 -12.21 -0.21
C MET A 439 -11.27 -13.38 0.47
N GLY A 440 -12.59 -13.50 0.27
CA GLY A 440 -13.37 -14.60 0.82
C GLY A 440 -12.89 -15.96 0.31
N ALA A 441 -12.49 -16.07 -0.96
CA ALA A 441 -11.98 -17.32 -1.53
C ALA A 441 -10.60 -17.69 -0.94
N LEU A 442 -9.69 -16.74 -0.78
CA LEU A 442 -8.39 -17.00 -0.15
C LEU A 442 -8.54 -17.43 1.32
N LEU A 443 -9.39 -16.74 2.08
CA LEU A 443 -9.72 -17.12 3.46
C LEU A 443 -10.35 -18.52 3.51
N ALA A 444 -11.25 -18.84 2.60
CA ALA A 444 -11.88 -20.18 2.56
C ALA A 444 -10.86 -21.27 2.25
N GLY A 445 -9.94 -21.02 1.35
CA GLY A 445 -8.88 -21.97 1.02
C GLY A 445 -7.90 -22.21 2.17
N ALA A 446 -7.55 -21.17 2.92
CA ALA A 446 -6.70 -21.26 4.11
C ALA A 446 -7.43 -21.97 5.25
N ALA A 447 -8.65 -21.56 5.58
CA ALA A 447 -9.46 -22.13 6.68
C ALA A 447 -9.88 -23.59 6.46
N ALA A 448 -9.81 -24.09 5.23
CA ALA A 448 -9.99 -25.51 4.94
C ALA A 448 -8.80 -26.39 5.37
N ARG A 449 -7.64 -25.78 5.60
CA ARG A 449 -6.36 -26.47 5.81
C ARG A 449 -5.82 -26.28 7.24
N VAL A 450 -6.03 -25.11 7.81
CA VAL A 450 -5.53 -24.70 9.13
C VAL A 450 -6.57 -23.89 9.87
N ASP A 451 -6.44 -23.82 11.19
CA ASP A 451 -7.17 -22.82 11.99
C ASP A 451 -6.56 -21.44 11.72
N VAL A 452 -7.38 -20.50 11.29
CA VAL A 452 -6.97 -19.16 10.89
C VAL A 452 -7.31 -18.21 12.04
N ASP A 453 -6.30 -17.63 12.66
CA ASP A 453 -6.45 -16.56 13.64
C ASP A 453 -6.56 -15.17 12.97
N ASP A 454 -6.72 -14.12 13.77
CA ASP A 454 -6.88 -12.76 13.26
C ASP A 454 -5.64 -12.25 12.51
N ASP A 455 -4.42 -12.59 12.93
CA ASP A 455 -3.20 -12.12 12.29
C ASP A 455 -2.95 -12.83 10.95
N ALA A 456 -3.20 -14.15 10.90
CA ALA A 456 -3.17 -14.90 9.65
C ALA A 456 -4.24 -14.40 8.68
N ALA A 457 -5.46 -14.13 9.16
CA ALA A 457 -6.53 -13.58 8.33
C ALA A 457 -6.20 -12.16 7.82
N ALA A 458 -5.54 -11.33 8.63
CA ALA A 458 -5.06 -10.02 8.20
C ALA A 458 -4.00 -10.11 7.10
N GLY A 459 -3.06 -11.06 7.20
CA GLY A 459 -2.07 -11.34 6.15
C GLY A 459 -2.72 -11.81 4.84
N ILE A 460 -3.70 -12.71 4.93
CA ILE A 460 -4.48 -13.18 3.77
C ILE A 460 -5.28 -12.02 3.15
N ALA A 461 -5.90 -11.17 3.97
CA ALA A 461 -6.61 -9.99 3.49
C ALA A 461 -5.66 -9.00 2.78
N ALA A 462 -4.45 -8.79 3.31
CA ALA A 462 -3.43 -7.98 2.68
C ALA A 462 -2.99 -8.56 1.32
N ALA A 463 -2.80 -9.87 1.24
CA ALA A 463 -2.48 -10.54 -0.02
C ALA A 463 -3.63 -10.44 -1.05
N ALA A 464 -4.89 -10.54 -0.60
CA ALA A 464 -6.05 -10.33 -1.47
C ALA A 464 -6.05 -8.90 -2.06
N VAL A 465 -5.75 -7.89 -1.22
CA VAL A 465 -5.61 -6.49 -1.67
C VAL A 465 -4.48 -6.36 -2.67
N GLY A 466 -3.31 -6.94 -2.41
CA GLY A 466 -2.16 -6.89 -3.32
C GLY A 466 -2.42 -7.59 -4.66
N LEU A 467 -3.02 -8.77 -4.65
CA LEU A 467 -3.40 -9.49 -5.88
C LEU A 467 -4.46 -8.74 -6.69
N HIS A 468 -5.45 -8.14 -6.02
CA HIS A 468 -6.44 -7.27 -6.65
C HIS A 468 -5.79 -6.04 -7.28
N GLY A 469 -4.82 -5.42 -6.57
CA GLY A 469 -4.02 -4.31 -7.08
C GLY A 469 -3.25 -4.69 -8.35
N LEU A 470 -2.54 -5.81 -8.30
CA LEU A 470 -1.79 -6.35 -9.43
C LEU A 470 -2.70 -6.68 -10.61
N ALA A 471 -3.87 -7.29 -10.37
CA ALA A 471 -4.86 -7.56 -11.40
C ALA A 471 -5.35 -6.26 -12.08
N GLY A 472 -5.57 -5.19 -11.31
CA GLY A 472 -5.90 -3.86 -11.84
C GLY A 472 -4.80 -3.30 -12.75
N ARG A 473 -3.53 -3.40 -12.34
CA ARG A 473 -2.37 -2.99 -13.17
C ARG A 473 -2.28 -3.77 -14.47
N LEU A 474 -2.46 -5.10 -14.42
CA LEU A 474 -2.46 -5.96 -15.61
C LEU A 474 -3.62 -5.60 -16.54
N ALA A 475 -4.81 -5.34 -16.01
CA ALA A 475 -5.96 -4.92 -16.79
C ALA A 475 -5.72 -3.58 -17.50
N ALA A 476 -5.02 -2.64 -16.85
CA ALA A 476 -4.70 -1.30 -17.38
C ALA A 476 -3.53 -1.26 -18.37
N GLN A 477 -2.79 -2.36 -18.56
CA GLN A 477 -1.62 -2.39 -19.43
C GLN A 477 -1.93 -1.85 -20.83
N GLY A 478 -1.02 -0.99 -21.33
CA GLY A 478 -1.19 -0.31 -22.63
C GLY A 478 -2.19 0.85 -22.59
N GLY A 479 -2.51 1.39 -21.40
CA GLY A 479 -3.42 2.54 -21.23
C GLY A 479 -4.90 2.21 -21.45
N ARG A 480 -5.29 0.94 -21.24
CA ARG A 480 -6.69 0.50 -21.39
C ARG A 480 -7.57 0.99 -20.25
N PRO A 481 -8.79 1.50 -20.51
CA PRO A 481 -9.78 1.73 -19.46
C PRO A 481 -10.14 0.42 -18.76
N VAL A 482 -10.31 0.46 -17.44
CA VAL A 482 -10.53 -0.73 -16.60
C VAL A 482 -11.95 -0.73 -16.05
N THR A 483 -12.61 -1.88 -16.15
CA THR A 483 -13.89 -2.18 -15.48
C THR A 483 -13.68 -3.32 -14.46
N ALA A 484 -14.65 -3.53 -13.56
CA ALA A 484 -14.62 -4.63 -12.62
C ALA A 484 -14.47 -6.01 -13.32
N ARG A 485 -15.05 -6.15 -14.52
CA ARG A 485 -14.93 -7.39 -15.32
C ARG A 485 -13.52 -7.62 -15.83
N ASP A 486 -12.80 -6.56 -16.20
CA ASP A 486 -11.41 -6.66 -16.65
C ASP A 486 -10.49 -7.04 -15.49
N ILE A 487 -10.75 -6.51 -14.29
CA ILE A 487 -10.02 -6.88 -13.07
C ILE A 487 -10.24 -8.38 -12.78
N ILE A 488 -11.48 -8.88 -12.80
CA ILE A 488 -11.78 -10.31 -12.60
C ILE A 488 -11.01 -11.16 -13.60
N ALA A 489 -11.01 -10.78 -14.88
CA ALA A 489 -10.33 -11.53 -15.94
C ALA A 489 -8.80 -11.57 -15.75
N ALA A 490 -8.21 -10.54 -15.12
CA ALA A 490 -6.78 -10.43 -14.87
C ALA A 490 -6.30 -11.15 -13.57
N ILE A 491 -7.20 -11.54 -12.65
CA ILE A 491 -6.81 -12.25 -11.42
C ILE A 491 -5.98 -13.51 -11.69
N PRO A 492 -6.33 -14.41 -12.62
CA PRO A 492 -5.52 -15.60 -12.89
C PRO A 492 -4.09 -15.27 -13.34
N ASP A 493 -3.93 -14.22 -14.16
CA ASP A 493 -2.62 -13.76 -14.62
C ASP A 493 -1.81 -13.12 -13.49
N ALA A 494 -2.45 -12.37 -12.60
CA ALA A 494 -1.82 -11.83 -11.40
C ALA A 494 -1.28 -12.94 -10.49
N ILE A 495 -2.09 -13.98 -10.22
CA ILE A 495 -1.66 -15.15 -9.45
C ILE A 495 -0.51 -15.88 -10.15
N ALA A 496 -0.61 -16.10 -11.45
CA ALA A 496 0.43 -16.76 -12.21
C ALA A 496 1.76 -15.97 -12.22
N LEU A 497 1.68 -14.63 -12.24
CA LEU A 497 2.85 -13.76 -12.22
C LEU A 497 3.59 -13.85 -10.88
N VAL A 498 2.89 -13.71 -9.75
CA VAL A 498 3.54 -13.78 -8.43
C VAL A 498 4.14 -15.15 -8.16
N ARG A 499 3.54 -16.23 -8.64
CA ARG A 499 4.09 -17.61 -8.54
C ARG A 499 5.37 -17.82 -9.34
N ARG A 500 5.60 -17.02 -10.39
CA ARG A 500 6.86 -17.04 -11.17
C ARG A 500 7.94 -16.14 -10.60
N GLY A 501 7.76 -15.56 -9.43
CA GLY A 501 8.71 -14.67 -8.76
C GLY A 501 8.47 -13.17 -9.03
N GLY A 502 7.35 -12.80 -9.65
CA GLY A 502 6.94 -11.40 -9.79
C GLY A 502 7.70 -10.58 -10.84
N GLU A 503 8.58 -11.17 -11.61
CA GLU A 503 9.22 -10.50 -12.75
C GLU A 503 8.23 -10.39 -13.93
N ALA A 504 7.78 -9.17 -14.20
CA ALA A 504 6.90 -8.82 -15.31
C ALA A 504 7.62 -7.97 -16.35
#